data_cc38874feb160d09db2263e6b826ace8
#
_entry.id   cc38874feb160d09db2263e6b826ace8
#
_cell.length_a   1.000
_cell.length_b   1.000
_cell.length_c   1.000
_cell.angle_alpha   90.00
_cell.angle_beta   90.00
_cell.angle_gamma   90.00
#
_symmetry.space_group_name_H-M   'P 1'
#
loop_
_entity.id
_entity.type
_entity.pdbx_description
1 polymer ?
#
loop_
_entity_poly.entity_id
_entity_poly.type
_entity_poly.pdbx_seq_one_letter_code
_entity_poly.pdbx_strand_id
1 'polypeptide(L)'
;MAGIKAWVEEYDAVVKEVEDLRLMPEFVKEGVVTEQELDEQYARAMHRIEELELRNMLRRDEDRMGAIMDINSGAGGTEALDWAGMLLRMYTRWGEAHGYKVKVLDYQAGEEVGVKSCTLEFEGEYAYGYLKSENGVHRMVRLSPFNANNKRQTTFASVFVSPAIDDTIEITVNPADIEWDTFRSSGAGGQNVNKVETAVRLRYHGKDADTGEPIEYLIENMETRSQLMNRENAMRILKSKLYQRELDKRMATQQALEATKKRIEWGSQIRSYVFDDRRVKDHRTGVQTSDVEGVMDGDLDEFIKAYLMEFGGQAVSYTHLRAHETD
;
A
#
# COMPACT_ATOMS: atom_id res chain seq x y z
N MET A 1 2.40 -13.97 -15.31
CA MET A 1 1.86 -15.32 -15.63
C MET A 1 1.77 -16.25 -14.43
N ALA A 2 2.76 -16.27 -13.49
CA ALA A 2 2.72 -17.11 -12.30
C ALA A 2 1.53 -16.79 -11.36
N GLY A 3 1.21 -15.52 -11.15
CA GLY A 3 0.11 -15.11 -10.25
C GLY A 3 -1.29 -15.51 -10.73
N ILE A 4 -1.54 -15.46 -12.04
CA ILE A 4 -2.84 -15.88 -12.60
C ILE A 4 -3.02 -17.39 -12.45
N LYS A 5 -1.95 -18.17 -12.63
CA LYS A 5 -1.99 -19.62 -12.48
C LYS A 5 -2.28 -20.02 -11.03
N ALA A 6 -1.61 -19.40 -10.07
CA ALA A 6 -1.86 -19.63 -8.65
C ALA A 6 -3.30 -19.29 -8.24
N TRP A 7 -3.83 -18.18 -8.79
CA TRP A 7 -5.22 -17.79 -8.53
C TRP A 7 -6.24 -18.81 -9.10
N VAL A 8 -6.01 -19.33 -10.31
CA VAL A 8 -6.87 -20.35 -10.92
C VAL A 8 -6.82 -21.65 -10.11
N GLU A 9 -5.62 -22.09 -9.70
CA GLU A 9 -5.45 -23.29 -8.88
C GLU A 9 -6.17 -23.17 -7.52
N GLU A 10 -6.13 -21.98 -6.90
CA GLU A 10 -6.82 -21.71 -5.64
C GLU A 10 -8.35 -21.67 -5.81
N TYR A 11 -8.82 -21.03 -6.90
CA TYR A 11 -10.24 -21.01 -7.25
C TYR A 11 -10.78 -22.45 -7.49
N ASP A 12 -10.08 -23.25 -8.28
CA ASP A 12 -10.46 -24.64 -8.57
C ASP A 12 -10.51 -25.49 -7.29
N ALA A 13 -9.57 -25.25 -6.35
CA ALA A 13 -9.56 -25.92 -5.06
C ALA A 13 -10.80 -25.59 -4.21
N VAL A 14 -11.20 -24.30 -4.19
CA VAL A 14 -12.40 -23.86 -3.45
C VAL A 14 -13.68 -24.39 -4.10
N VAL A 15 -13.77 -24.41 -5.45
CA VAL A 15 -14.90 -25.00 -6.16
C VAL A 15 -15.07 -26.47 -5.78
N LYS A 16 -13.96 -27.22 -5.74
CA LYS A 16 -13.97 -28.62 -5.34
C LYS A 16 -14.45 -28.81 -3.89
N GLU A 17 -13.97 -27.98 -2.95
CA GLU A 17 -14.44 -28.02 -1.55
C GLU A 17 -15.94 -27.76 -1.44
N VAL A 18 -16.49 -26.82 -2.22
CA VAL A 18 -17.93 -26.54 -2.26
C VAL A 18 -18.71 -27.72 -2.86
N GLU A 19 -18.15 -28.40 -3.86
CA GLU A 19 -18.76 -29.61 -4.43
C GLU A 19 -18.76 -30.76 -3.41
N ASP A 20 -17.66 -30.97 -2.69
CA ASP A 20 -17.56 -31.97 -1.63
C ASP A 20 -18.55 -31.69 -0.49
N LEU A 21 -18.71 -30.41 -0.08
CA LEU A 21 -19.69 -29.99 0.92
C LEU A 21 -21.12 -30.29 0.53
N ARG A 22 -21.48 -30.25 -0.77
CA ARG A 22 -22.83 -30.58 -1.23
C ARG A 22 -23.20 -32.05 -1.01
N LEU A 23 -22.21 -32.92 -0.94
CA LEU A 23 -22.39 -34.36 -0.71
C LEU A 23 -22.44 -34.71 0.79
N MET A 24 -21.86 -33.88 1.64
CA MET A 24 -21.74 -34.14 3.07
C MET A 24 -23.06 -34.37 3.82
N PRO A 25 -24.18 -33.66 3.54
CA PRO A 25 -25.45 -33.93 4.20
C PRO A 25 -25.99 -35.34 3.98
N GLU A 26 -25.61 -36.02 2.91
CA GLU A 26 -25.95 -37.41 2.66
C GLU A 26 -25.13 -38.34 3.57
N PHE A 27 -23.83 -38.08 3.72
CA PHE A 27 -22.94 -38.79 4.60
C PHE A 27 -23.29 -38.60 6.08
N VAL A 28 -23.83 -37.45 6.47
CA VAL A 28 -24.37 -37.20 7.83
C VAL A 28 -25.58 -38.13 8.08
N LYS A 29 -26.50 -38.23 7.10
CA LYS A 29 -27.67 -39.10 7.19
C LYS A 29 -27.30 -40.61 7.31
N GLU A 30 -26.21 -40.98 6.65
CA GLU A 30 -25.66 -42.35 6.70
C GLU A 30 -24.82 -42.64 7.98
N GLY A 31 -24.59 -41.59 8.79
CA GLY A 31 -23.79 -41.72 10.04
C GLY A 31 -22.30 -41.84 9.82
N VAL A 32 -21.80 -41.51 8.62
CA VAL A 32 -20.37 -41.55 8.25
C VAL A 32 -19.63 -40.28 8.72
N VAL A 33 -20.34 -39.15 8.75
CA VAL A 33 -19.81 -37.81 9.14
C VAL A 33 -20.73 -37.26 10.22
N THR A 34 -20.17 -36.55 11.18
CA THR A 34 -20.95 -35.85 12.23
C THR A 34 -21.43 -34.48 11.75
N GLU A 35 -22.50 -33.96 12.33
CA GLU A 35 -22.97 -32.58 12.07
C GLU A 35 -21.88 -31.54 12.40
N GLN A 36 -21.10 -31.80 13.46
CA GLN A 36 -20.01 -30.90 13.84
C GLN A 36 -18.91 -30.83 12.77
N GLU A 37 -18.53 -31.96 12.17
CA GLU A 37 -17.57 -32.00 11.07
C GLU A 37 -18.09 -31.27 9.82
N LEU A 38 -19.38 -31.35 9.53
CA LEU A 38 -20.02 -30.61 8.46
C LEU A 38 -19.93 -29.10 8.71
N ASP A 39 -20.28 -28.66 9.92
CA ASP A 39 -20.23 -27.22 10.29
C ASP A 39 -18.81 -26.66 10.23
N GLU A 40 -17.82 -27.43 10.69
CA GLU A 40 -16.40 -27.05 10.62
C GLU A 40 -15.90 -26.94 9.19
N GLN A 41 -16.30 -27.84 8.30
CA GLN A 41 -15.92 -27.77 6.88
C GLN A 41 -16.63 -26.65 6.16
N TYR A 42 -17.92 -26.42 6.48
CA TYR A 42 -18.65 -25.28 5.94
C TYR A 42 -18.02 -23.95 6.33
N ALA A 43 -17.66 -23.78 7.61
CA ALA A 43 -17.00 -22.57 8.09
C ALA A 43 -15.64 -22.33 7.39
N ARG A 44 -14.85 -23.40 7.17
CA ARG A 44 -13.58 -23.33 6.44
C ARG A 44 -13.78 -22.91 4.97
N ALA A 45 -14.73 -23.52 4.28
CA ALA A 45 -15.00 -23.18 2.89
C ALA A 45 -15.53 -21.76 2.74
N MET A 46 -16.40 -21.31 3.65
CA MET A 46 -16.87 -19.92 3.67
C MET A 46 -15.72 -18.92 3.86
N HIS A 47 -14.83 -19.19 4.82
CA HIS A 47 -13.66 -18.36 5.03
C HIS A 47 -12.77 -18.27 3.78
N ARG A 48 -12.52 -19.38 3.10
CA ARG A 48 -11.72 -19.40 1.86
C ARG A 48 -12.40 -18.67 0.69
N ILE A 49 -13.72 -18.78 0.56
CA ILE A 49 -14.47 -18.01 -0.44
C ILE A 49 -14.32 -16.50 -0.16
N GLU A 50 -14.48 -16.09 1.09
CA GLU A 50 -14.34 -14.70 1.51
C GLU A 50 -12.95 -14.14 1.23
N GLU A 51 -11.89 -14.94 1.49
CA GLU A 51 -10.51 -14.55 1.14
C GLU A 51 -10.31 -14.36 -0.37
N LEU A 52 -10.86 -15.27 -1.20
CA LEU A 52 -10.78 -15.15 -2.66
C LEU A 52 -11.54 -13.92 -3.17
N GLU A 53 -12.72 -13.63 -2.63
CA GLU A 53 -13.49 -12.44 -2.96
C GLU A 53 -12.73 -11.16 -2.62
N LEU A 54 -12.13 -11.09 -1.42
CA LEU A 54 -11.32 -9.96 -1.00
C LEU A 54 -10.09 -9.76 -1.92
N ARG A 55 -9.36 -10.82 -2.23
CA ARG A 55 -8.23 -10.75 -3.17
C ARG A 55 -8.66 -10.33 -4.58
N ASN A 56 -9.83 -10.74 -5.03
CA ASN A 56 -10.36 -10.30 -6.33
C ASN A 56 -10.70 -8.80 -6.36
N MET A 57 -10.92 -8.17 -5.21
CA MET A 57 -11.11 -6.72 -5.09
C MET A 57 -9.81 -5.93 -5.10
N LEU A 58 -8.68 -6.59 -4.77
CA LEU A 58 -7.34 -6.02 -4.73
C LEU A 58 -6.65 -6.18 -6.10
N ARG A 59 -7.08 -5.37 -7.09
CA ARG A 59 -6.68 -5.54 -8.50
C ARG A 59 -5.50 -4.69 -8.94
N ARG A 60 -5.13 -3.68 -8.18
CA ARG A 60 -4.04 -2.78 -8.53
C ARG A 60 -2.71 -3.38 -8.13
N ASP A 61 -1.66 -3.04 -8.87
CA ASP A 61 -0.31 -3.52 -8.56
C ASP A 61 0.15 -3.03 -7.19
N GLU A 62 -0.24 -1.81 -6.80
CA GLU A 62 0.07 -1.27 -5.47
C GLU A 62 -0.62 -2.04 -4.35
N ASP A 63 -1.81 -2.62 -4.60
CA ASP A 63 -2.55 -3.39 -3.59
C ASP A 63 -1.77 -4.60 -3.07
N ARG A 64 -0.83 -5.13 -3.84
CA ARG A 64 0.02 -6.27 -3.45
C ARG A 64 1.20 -5.89 -2.58
N MET A 65 1.50 -4.61 -2.47
CA MET A 65 2.66 -4.13 -1.73
C MET A 65 2.45 -4.22 -0.22
N GLY A 66 3.54 -4.14 0.51
CA GLY A 66 3.54 -3.80 1.93
C GLY A 66 2.92 -2.43 2.16
N ALA A 67 2.68 -2.07 3.39
CA ALA A 67 2.08 -0.78 3.75
C ALA A 67 2.98 0.02 4.68
N ILE A 68 2.97 1.33 4.47
CA ILE A 68 3.49 2.31 5.43
C ILE A 68 2.30 3.09 5.95
N MET A 69 2.15 3.13 7.28
CA MET A 69 1.04 3.80 7.97
C MET A 69 1.57 4.88 8.88
N ASP A 70 1.14 6.12 8.65
CA ASP A 70 1.37 7.25 9.53
C ASP A 70 0.15 7.49 10.42
N ILE A 71 0.35 7.54 11.71
CA ILE A 71 -0.67 7.88 12.71
C ILE A 71 -0.27 9.19 13.35
N ASN A 72 -1.14 10.20 13.30
CA ASN A 72 -0.90 11.49 13.90
C ASN A 72 -2.02 11.87 14.85
N SER A 73 -1.65 12.34 16.05
CA SER A 73 -2.63 12.87 17.00
C SER A 73 -3.25 14.16 16.46
N GLY A 74 -4.55 14.31 16.61
CA GLY A 74 -5.27 15.54 16.28
C GLY A 74 -5.11 16.66 17.34
N ALA A 75 -5.76 17.77 17.09
CA ALA A 75 -5.86 18.85 18.10
C ALA A 75 -6.78 18.40 19.23
N GLY A 76 -6.25 18.12 20.41
CA GLY A 76 -7.01 17.63 21.56
C GLY A 76 -6.16 17.36 22.82
N GLY A 77 -4.91 17.80 22.81
CA GLY A 77 -4.01 17.64 23.97
C GLY A 77 -3.80 16.17 24.35
N THR A 78 -3.74 15.88 25.64
CA THR A 78 -3.46 14.55 26.21
C THR A 78 -4.39 13.45 25.70
N GLU A 79 -5.68 13.75 25.49
CA GLU A 79 -6.65 12.79 24.93
C GLU A 79 -6.30 12.36 23.50
N ALA A 80 -5.84 13.29 22.64
CA ALA A 80 -5.48 12.97 21.28
C ALA A 80 -4.18 12.16 21.21
N LEU A 81 -3.22 12.45 22.08
CA LEU A 81 -1.98 11.69 22.20
C LEU A 81 -2.24 10.24 22.63
N ASP A 82 -3.12 10.06 23.61
CA ASP A 82 -3.53 8.72 24.09
C ASP A 82 -4.30 7.96 23.01
N TRP A 83 -5.22 8.63 22.31
CA TRP A 83 -5.96 8.05 21.19
C TRP A 83 -5.04 7.54 20.06
N ALA A 84 -4.04 8.33 19.68
CA ALA A 84 -3.05 7.88 18.70
C ALA A 84 -2.27 6.65 19.19
N GLY A 85 -1.93 6.58 20.47
CA GLY A 85 -1.32 5.40 21.09
C GLY A 85 -2.23 4.17 21.08
N MET A 86 -3.52 4.34 21.28
CA MET A 86 -4.50 3.26 21.19
C MET A 86 -4.63 2.75 19.75
N LEU A 87 -4.65 3.64 18.74
CA LEU A 87 -4.66 3.24 17.32
C LEU A 87 -3.37 2.51 16.93
N LEU A 88 -2.21 2.98 17.39
CA LEU A 88 -0.93 2.30 17.19
C LEU A 88 -1.01 0.83 17.64
N ARG A 89 -1.51 0.60 18.87
CA ARG A 89 -1.67 -0.74 19.42
C ARG A 89 -2.67 -1.58 18.58
N MET A 90 -3.81 -1.00 18.23
CA MET A 90 -4.86 -1.65 17.45
C MET A 90 -4.32 -2.16 16.10
N TYR A 91 -3.63 -1.31 15.34
CA TYR A 91 -3.08 -1.71 14.05
C TYR A 91 -1.90 -2.68 14.16
N THR A 92 -1.08 -2.53 15.20
CA THR A 92 0.01 -3.50 15.46
C THR A 92 -0.57 -4.90 15.68
N ARG A 93 -1.61 -5.02 16.50
CA ARG A 93 -2.29 -6.30 16.78
C ARG A 93 -2.97 -6.88 15.55
N TRP A 94 -3.63 -6.04 14.77
CA TRP A 94 -4.20 -6.48 13.49
C TRP A 94 -3.11 -7.05 12.58
N GLY A 95 -1.99 -6.35 12.44
CA GLY A 95 -0.88 -6.81 11.61
C GLY A 95 -0.28 -8.14 12.09
N GLU A 96 -0.07 -8.29 13.40
CA GLU A 96 0.44 -9.53 14.00
C GLU A 96 -0.54 -10.70 13.81
N ALA A 97 -1.84 -10.47 13.97
CA ALA A 97 -2.89 -11.48 13.77
C ALA A 97 -2.95 -11.98 12.32
N HIS A 98 -2.65 -11.10 11.35
CA HIS A 98 -2.62 -11.44 9.91
C HIS A 98 -1.24 -11.90 9.41
N GLY A 99 -0.29 -12.14 10.32
CA GLY A 99 1.04 -12.66 9.98
C GLY A 99 1.96 -11.63 9.33
N TYR A 100 1.62 -10.34 9.37
CA TYR A 100 2.50 -9.28 8.91
C TYR A 100 3.62 -9.03 9.92
N LYS A 101 4.81 -8.76 9.41
CA LYS A 101 5.89 -8.27 10.25
C LYS A 101 5.76 -6.76 10.39
N VAL A 102 5.35 -6.31 11.58
CA VAL A 102 5.13 -4.90 11.88
C VAL A 102 6.39 -4.29 12.47
N LYS A 103 6.84 -3.17 11.89
CA LYS A 103 8.00 -2.40 12.38
C LYS A 103 7.60 -0.96 12.63
N VAL A 104 8.11 -0.39 13.69
CA VAL A 104 8.02 1.05 13.95
C VAL A 104 9.23 1.72 13.28
N LEU A 105 8.98 2.54 12.23
CA LEU A 105 10.02 3.28 11.51
C LEU A 105 10.34 4.61 12.17
N ASP A 106 9.29 5.31 12.65
CA ASP A 106 9.43 6.56 13.39
C ASP A 106 8.44 6.62 14.55
N TYR A 107 8.86 7.24 15.64
CA TYR A 107 8.02 7.34 16.84
C TYR A 107 8.33 8.62 17.58
N GLN A 108 7.35 9.49 17.68
CA GLN A 108 7.39 10.69 18.48
C GLN A 108 6.45 10.56 19.66
N ALA A 109 6.99 10.43 20.88
CA ALA A 109 6.18 10.36 22.10
C ALA A 109 5.40 11.65 22.32
N GLY A 110 4.25 11.54 22.96
CA GLY A 110 3.55 12.68 23.55
C GLY A 110 4.33 13.28 24.71
N GLU A 111 4.01 14.51 25.10
CA GLU A 111 4.72 15.21 26.18
C GLU A 111 4.51 14.53 27.54
N GLU A 112 3.31 14.03 27.83
CA GLU A 112 2.99 13.37 29.12
C GLU A 112 2.60 11.91 28.92
N VAL A 113 1.80 11.60 27.89
CA VAL A 113 1.30 10.26 27.58
C VAL A 113 1.14 10.09 26.07
N GLY A 114 1.02 8.83 25.64
CA GLY A 114 0.62 8.47 24.28
C GLY A 114 1.63 8.84 23.21
N VAL A 115 1.14 9.08 22.00
CA VAL A 115 1.92 9.24 20.76
C VAL A 115 1.52 10.52 20.07
N LYS A 116 2.50 11.36 19.71
CA LYS A 116 2.27 12.54 18.88
C LYS A 116 2.17 12.16 17.41
N SER A 117 3.14 11.37 16.94
CA SER A 117 3.13 10.77 15.62
C SER A 117 3.90 9.45 15.63
N CYS A 118 3.51 8.50 14.80
CA CYS A 118 4.29 7.31 14.55
C CYS A 118 4.09 6.83 13.13
N THR A 119 5.12 6.17 12.60
CA THR A 119 5.11 5.54 11.28
C THR A 119 5.36 4.05 11.47
N LEU A 120 4.43 3.23 10.99
CA LEU A 120 4.51 1.76 10.97
C LEU A 120 4.77 1.26 9.57
N GLU A 121 5.59 0.24 9.45
CA GLU A 121 5.75 -0.57 8.25
C GLU A 121 5.14 -1.95 8.47
N PHE A 122 4.31 -2.38 7.51
CA PHE A 122 3.73 -3.72 7.46
C PHE A 122 4.37 -4.46 6.30
N GLU A 123 5.31 -5.37 6.60
CA GLU A 123 5.98 -6.20 5.61
C GLU A 123 5.12 -7.44 5.32
N GLY A 124 4.68 -7.58 4.09
CA GLY A 124 3.90 -8.73 3.60
C GLY A 124 3.07 -8.37 2.38
N GLU A 125 2.61 -9.39 1.67
CA GLU A 125 1.78 -9.20 0.48
C GLU A 125 0.38 -8.68 0.85
N TYR A 126 -0.15 -7.75 0.05
CA TYR A 126 -1.48 -7.15 0.18
C TYR A 126 -1.71 -6.29 1.43
N ALA A 127 -0.69 -6.00 2.23
CA ALA A 127 -0.87 -5.16 3.42
C ALA A 127 -1.45 -3.79 3.07
N TYR A 128 -0.94 -3.15 2.00
CA TYR A 128 -1.50 -1.88 1.52
C TYR A 128 -2.93 -2.04 1.01
N GLY A 129 -3.21 -3.11 0.25
CA GLY A 129 -4.53 -3.38 -0.29
C GLY A 129 -5.62 -3.42 0.78
N TYR A 130 -5.35 -4.03 1.92
CA TYR A 130 -6.26 -4.06 3.07
C TYR A 130 -6.29 -2.75 3.83
N LEU A 131 -5.12 -2.23 4.23
CA LEU A 131 -5.01 -1.07 5.11
C LEU A 131 -5.36 0.26 4.45
N LYS A 132 -5.38 0.38 3.11
CA LYS A 132 -5.84 1.59 2.42
C LYS A 132 -7.26 2.00 2.81
N SER A 133 -8.07 1.05 3.28
CA SER A 133 -9.40 1.29 3.83
C SER A 133 -9.38 2.15 5.11
N GLU A 134 -8.26 2.18 5.82
CA GLU A 134 -8.11 2.90 7.09
C GLU A 134 -7.67 4.36 6.95
N ASN A 135 -7.46 4.81 5.69
CA ASN A 135 -7.11 6.21 5.40
C ASN A 135 -8.21 7.17 5.83
N GLY A 136 -7.91 8.07 6.76
CA GLY A 136 -8.82 9.12 7.17
C GLY A 136 -8.70 9.51 8.63
N VAL A 137 -9.75 10.16 9.13
CA VAL A 137 -9.83 10.64 10.53
C VAL A 137 -10.65 9.67 11.36
N HIS A 138 -10.06 9.23 12.47
CA HIS A 138 -10.67 8.35 13.47
C HIS A 138 -11.09 9.16 14.69
N ARG A 139 -12.38 9.15 14.99
CA ARG A 139 -12.97 9.88 16.12
C ARG A 139 -13.17 8.97 17.31
N MET A 140 -12.65 9.37 18.47
CA MET A 140 -12.93 8.71 19.74
C MET A 140 -13.86 9.58 20.59
N VAL A 141 -14.79 8.93 21.27
CA VAL A 141 -15.65 9.52 22.30
C VAL A 141 -15.62 8.63 23.54
N ARG A 142 -15.21 9.19 24.68
CA ARG A 142 -15.18 8.46 25.96
C ARG A 142 -15.27 9.40 27.16
N LEU A 143 -15.52 8.85 28.33
CA LEU A 143 -15.26 9.53 29.60
C LEU A 143 -13.75 9.65 29.80
N SER A 144 -13.24 10.88 29.97
CA SER A 144 -11.80 11.15 30.01
C SER A 144 -11.19 10.65 31.31
N PRO A 145 -10.16 9.79 31.27
CA PRO A 145 -9.40 9.41 32.45
C PRO A 145 -8.46 10.52 32.93
N PHE A 146 -8.20 11.54 32.09
CA PHE A 146 -7.30 12.65 32.40
C PHE A 146 -8.03 13.87 33.00
N ASN A 147 -9.35 13.85 33.03
CA ASN A 147 -10.16 14.94 33.55
C ASN A 147 -10.69 14.58 34.94
N ALA A 148 -10.42 15.42 35.92
CA ALA A 148 -10.83 15.22 37.33
C ALA A 148 -12.36 14.99 37.51
N ASN A 149 -13.19 15.44 36.56
CA ASN A 149 -14.64 15.30 36.59
C ASN A 149 -15.16 14.19 35.65
N ASN A 150 -14.30 13.34 35.07
CA ASN A 150 -14.65 12.29 34.14
C ASN A 150 -15.59 12.79 33.00
N LYS A 151 -15.35 14.02 32.49
CA LYS A 151 -16.19 14.59 31.44
C LYS A 151 -16.04 13.79 30.16
N ARG A 152 -17.15 13.64 29.46
CA ARG A 152 -17.17 13.06 28.10
C ARG A 152 -16.40 13.95 27.15
N GLN A 153 -15.39 13.38 26.51
CA GLN A 153 -14.50 14.06 25.58
C GLN A 153 -14.60 13.45 24.19
N THR A 154 -14.42 14.29 23.19
CA THR A 154 -14.30 13.87 21.79
C THR A 154 -12.91 14.26 21.29
N THR A 155 -12.21 13.31 20.71
CA THR A 155 -10.87 13.55 20.17
C THR A 155 -10.71 12.86 18.80
N PHE A 156 -9.69 13.27 18.07
CA PHE A 156 -9.44 12.82 16.72
C PHE A 156 -7.97 12.43 16.56
N ALA A 157 -7.73 11.46 15.69
CA ALA A 157 -6.41 11.13 15.17
C ALA A 157 -6.55 10.83 13.68
N SER A 158 -5.53 11.15 12.90
CA SER A 158 -5.48 10.85 11.47
C SER A 158 -4.61 9.64 11.21
N VAL A 159 -5.06 8.79 10.32
CA VAL A 159 -4.32 7.64 9.79
C VAL A 159 -4.14 7.86 8.30
N PHE A 160 -2.91 7.71 7.83
CA PHE A 160 -2.58 7.76 6.42
C PHE A 160 -1.79 6.52 6.04
N VAL A 161 -2.25 5.80 5.01
CA VAL A 161 -1.61 4.58 4.54
C VAL A 161 -1.13 4.78 3.11
N SER A 162 0.12 4.43 2.86
CA SER A 162 0.75 4.45 1.55
C SER A 162 1.39 3.08 1.25
N PRO A 163 1.56 2.71 -0.04
CA PRO A 163 2.28 1.50 -0.39
C PRO A 163 3.75 1.61 0.02
N ALA A 164 4.32 0.53 0.54
CA ALA A 164 5.75 0.42 0.79
C ALA A 164 6.46 0.23 -0.56
N ILE A 165 7.01 1.31 -1.09
CA ILE A 165 7.75 1.29 -2.35
C ILE A 165 9.16 0.79 -2.04
N ASP A 166 9.62 -0.23 -2.77
CA ASP A 166 11.01 -0.69 -2.68
C ASP A 166 11.93 0.41 -3.25
N ASP A 167 12.91 0.84 -2.46
CA ASP A 167 13.85 1.91 -2.84
C ASP A 167 14.88 1.45 -3.88
N THR A 168 14.96 0.16 -4.19
CA THR A 168 15.88 -0.37 -5.20
C THR A 168 15.38 -0.10 -6.60
N ILE A 169 16.02 0.88 -7.27
CA ILE A 169 15.79 1.13 -8.70
C ILE A 169 16.81 0.29 -9.49
N GLU A 170 16.36 -0.84 -10.01
CA GLU A 170 17.17 -1.63 -10.94
C GLU A 170 16.95 -1.15 -12.38
N ILE A 171 18.00 -0.60 -12.97
CA ILE A 171 17.99 -0.19 -14.38
C ILE A 171 18.50 -1.33 -15.25
N THR A 172 17.59 -2.01 -15.90
CA THR A 172 17.90 -3.01 -16.93
C THR A 172 17.81 -2.36 -18.31
N VAL A 173 18.93 -2.34 -19.04
CA VAL A 173 18.98 -1.79 -20.39
C VAL A 173 19.07 -2.95 -21.39
N ASN A 174 18.09 -3.03 -22.29
CA ASN A 174 18.11 -4.03 -23.34
C ASN A 174 19.10 -3.58 -24.44
N PRO A 175 20.12 -4.37 -24.77
CA PRO A 175 21.08 -4.02 -25.83
C PRO A 175 20.46 -3.81 -27.20
N ALA A 176 19.28 -4.40 -27.47
CA ALA A 176 18.56 -4.23 -28.73
C ALA A 176 17.99 -2.81 -28.93
N ASP A 177 17.81 -2.06 -27.83
CA ASP A 177 17.30 -0.69 -27.86
C ASP A 177 18.41 0.35 -28.02
N ILE A 178 19.66 -0.09 -28.25
CA ILE A 178 20.83 0.76 -28.38
C ILE A 178 21.42 0.67 -29.78
N GLU A 179 21.51 1.83 -30.42
CA GLU A 179 22.30 2.02 -31.64
C GLU A 179 23.63 2.69 -31.34
N TRP A 180 24.72 2.16 -31.89
CA TRP A 180 26.06 2.67 -31.73
C TRP A 180 26.61 3.25 -33.00
N ASP A 181 27.07 4.49 -32.92
CA ASP A 181 27.81 5.16 -33.98
C ASP A 181 29.21 5.54 -33.49
N THR A 182 30.20 5.47 -34.37
CA THR A 182 31.56 5.94 -34.09
C THR A 182 31.91 7.11 -34.99
N PHE A 183 32.57 8.10 -34.45
CA PHE A 183 32.96 9.28 -35.18
C PHE A 183 34.35 9.78 -34.75
N ARG A 184 34.91 10.70 -35.51
CA ARG A 184 36.19 11.30 -35.21
C ARG A 184 36.00 12.39 -34.19
N SER A 185 36.80 12.34 -33.09
CA SER A 185 36.79 13.40 -32.11
C SER A 185 37.29 14.70 -32.70
N SER A 186 36.52 15.77 -32.61
CA SER A 186 36.93 17.13 -32.97
C SER A 186 37.62 17.79 -31.77
N GLY A 187 38.96 17.86 -31.76
CA GLY A 187 39.71 18.51 -30.69
C GLY A 187 41.12 18.91 -31.13
N ALA A 188 41.71 19.90 -30.46
CA ALA A 188 43.07 20.35 -30.65
C ALA A 188 44.05 19.25 -30.21
N GLY A 189 44.39 18.35 -31.11
CA GLY A 189 45.33 17.23 -30.87
C GLY A 189 46.09 16.86 -32.13
N GLY A 190 47.37 16.46 -31.98
CA GLY A 190 48.31 16.20 -33.07
C GLY A 190 47.85 15.19 -34.14
N GLN A 191 48.62 14.98 -35.20
CA GLN A 191 48.29 14.23 -36.45
C GLN A 191 47.61 12.85 -36.29
N ASN A 192 47.65 12.21 -35.11
CA ASN A 192 46.99 10.91 -34.88
C ASN A 192 45.51 11.04 -34.45
N VAL A 193 45.05 12.17 -33.95
CA VAL A 193 43.66 12.40 -33.54
C VAL A 193 42.70 12.41 -34.73
N ASN A 194 43.22 12.81 -35.92
CA ASN A 194 42.44 12.89 -37.13
C ASN A 194 42.30 11.57 -37.90
N LYS A 195 42.90 10.47 -37.43
CA LYS A 195 42.92 9.18 -38.16
C LYS A 195 42.12 8.05 -37.46
N VAL A 196 41.80 8.21 -36.19
CA VAL A 196 41.16 7.13 -35.40
C VAL A 196 39.80 7.61 -34.91
N GLU A 197 38.76 6.83 -35.17
CA GLU A 197 37.40 7.08 -34.72
C GLU A 197 37.23 6.52 -33.29
N THR A 198 37.67 7.28 -32.28
CA THR A 198 37.57 6.91 -30.87
C THR A 198 36.31 7.45 -30.18
N ALA A 199 35.72 8.50 -30.72
CA ALA A 199 34.47 9.04 -30.19
C ALA A 199 33.29 8.10 -30.51
N VAL A 200 32.38 7.97 -29.56
CA VAL A 200 31.20 7.13 -29.68
C VAL A 200 29.93 7.96 -29.47
N ARG A 201 28.91 7.58 -30.21
CA ARG A 201 27.56 8.08 -30.08
C ARG A 201 26.64 6.91 -29.78
N LEU A 202 25.91 6.98 -28.69
CA LEU A 202 24.89 6.04 -28.28
C LEU A 202 23.53 6.68 -28.53
N ARG A 203 22.67 6.01 -29.27
CA ARG A 203 21.26 6.33 -29.38
C ARG A 203 20.47 5.25 -28.68
N TYR A 204 19.65 5.64 -27.73
CA TYR A 204 18.75 4.77 -27.00
C TYR A 204 17.31 5.01 -27.43
N HIS A 205 16.61 3.95 -27.78
CA HIS A 205 15.21 3.95 -28.23
C HIS A 205 14.42 2.94 -27.39
N GLY A 206 14.29 3.22 -26.11
CA GLY A 206 13.51 2.38 -25.20
C GLY A 206 12.05 2.80 -25.11
N LYS A 207 11.32 2.08 -24.26
CA LYS A 207 9.95 2.42 -23.90
C LYS A 207 9.84 2.44 -22.38
N ASP A 208 9.05 3.36 -21.87
CA ASP A 208 8.66 3.39 -20.47
C ASP A 208 7.87 2.11 -20.15
N ALA A 209 8.26 1.41 -19.06
CA ALA A 209 7.64 0.13 -18.70
C ALA A 209 6.17 0.30 -18.27
N ASP A 210 5.81 1.44 -17.68
CA ASP A 210 4.49 1.69 -17.11
C ASP A 210 3.54 2.31 -18.13
N THR A 211 4.03 3.34 -18.88
CA THR A 211 3.20 4.13 -19.79
C THR A 211 3.30 3.68 -21.26
N GLY A 212 4.35 2.93 -21.60
CA GLY A 212 4.66 2.54 -22.99
C GLY A 212 5.16 3.70 -23.85
N GLU A 213 5.36 4.90 -23.28
CA GLU A 213 5.87 6.06 -24.00
C GLU A 213 7.31 5.84 -24.48
N PRO A 214 7.67 6.33 -25.67
CA PRO A 214 9.02 6.22 -26.17
C PRO A 214 9.99 7.06 -25.34
N ILE A 215 11.14 6.48 -25.02
CA ILE A 215 12.26 7.15 -24.35
C ILE A 215 13.42 7.22 -25.31
N GLU A 216 13.86 8.41 -25.64
CA GLU A 216 14.99 8.61 -26.54
C GLU A 216 16.10 9.38 -25.83
N TYR A 217 17.31 8.82 -25.89
CA TYR A 217 18.52 9.52 -25.43
C TYR A 217 19.61 9.46 -26.50
N LEU A 218 20.23 10.61 -26.72
CA LEU A 218 21.44 10.73 -27.51
C LEU A 218 22.60 11.07 -26.58
N ILE A 219 23.62 10.20 -26.53
CA ILE A 219 24.80 10.37 -25.67
C ILE A 219 26.04 10.26 -26.50
N GLU A 220 26.86 11.30 -26.45
CA GLU A 220 28.17 11.34 -27.11
C GLU A 220 29.26 11.32 -26.05
N ASN A 221 30.28 10.49 -26.26
CA ASN A 221 31.45 10.44 -25.39
C ASN A 221 32.76 10.37 -26.20
N MET A 222 33.65 11.29 -25.90
CA MET A 222 34.96 11.44 -26.54
C MET A 222 36.09 11.75 -25.53
N GLU A 223 35.85 11.45 -24.25
CA GLU A 223 36.79 11.80 -23.16
C GLU A 223 38.12 11.10 -23.27
N THR A 224 38.12 9.86 -23.77
CA THR A 224 39.31 9.03 -23.77
C THR A 224 39.78 8.69 -25.20
N ARG A 225 41.02 8.26 -25.33
CA ARG A 225 41.56 7.74 -26.59
C ARG A 225 41.17 6.28 -26.88
N SER A 226 40.45 5.66 -25.97
CA SER A 226 39.97 4.27 -26.08
C SER A 226 38.47 4.28 -26.45
N GLN A 227 38.16 3.73 -27.59
CA GLN A 227 36.76 3.56 -28.01
C GLN A 227 35.97 2.70 -27.03
N LEU A 228 36.59 1.65 -26.46
CA LEU A 228 35.93 0.79 -25.45
C LEU A 228 35.56 1.58 -24.19
N MET A 229 36.51 2.35 -23.64
CA MET A 229 36.25 3.20 -22.47
C MET A 229 35.16 4.23 -22.73
N ASN A 230 35.13 4.81 -23.92
CA ASN A 230 34.07 5.78 -24.30
C ASN A 230 32.71 5.11 -24.40
N ARG A 231 32.63 3.85 -24.85
CA ARG A 231 31.38 3.06 -24.84
C ARG A 231 30.92 2.77 -23.39
N GLU A 232 31.82 2.34 -22.54
CA GLU A 232 31.50 2.09 -21.12
C GLU A 232 31.02 3.36 -20.41
N ASN A 233 31.68 4.50 -20.66
CA ASN A 233 31.26 5.79 -20.12
C ASN A 233 29.87 6.20 -20.66
N ALA A 234 29.62 6.04 -21.97
CA ALA A 234 28.29 6.33 -22.53
C ALA A 234 27.19 5.47 -21.94
N MET A 235 27.44 4.17 -21.69
CA MET A 235 26.52 3.28 -21.00
C MET A 235 26.27 3.71 -19.55
N ARG A 236 27.30 4.14 -18.84
CA ARG A 236 27.15 4.65 -17.46
C ARG A 236 26.29 5.91 -17.43
N ILE A 237 26.50 6.83 -18.40
CA ILE A 237 25.68 8.03 -18.53
C ILE A 237 24.22 7.68 -18.87
N LEU A 238 23.97 6.71 -19.77
CA LEU A 238 22.63 6.24 -20.07
C LEU A 238 21.92 5.70 -18.82
N LYS A 239 22.58 4.79 -18.10
CA LYS A 239 22.02 4.23 -16.86
C LYS A 239 21.71 5.32 -15.81
N SER A 240 22.60 6.30 -15.67
CA SER A 240 22.37 7.43 -14.77
C SER A 240 21.15 8.28 -15.17
N LYS A 241 20.96 8.53 -16.47
CA LYS A 241 19.77 9.27 -16.95
C LYS A 241 18.47 8.50 -16.76
N LEU A 242 18.48 7.19 -17.00
CA LEU A 242 17.32 6.33 -16.78
C LEU A 242 16.99 6.24 -15.27
N TYR A 243 18.02 6.11 -14.42
CA TYR A 243 17.85 6.13 -12.98
C TYR A 243 17.23 7.44 -12.49
N GLN A 244 17.74 8.59 -12.98
CA GLN A 244 17.19 9.90 -12.60
C GLN A 244 15.73 10.05 -13.03
N ARG A 245 15.38 9.60 -14.24
CA ARG A 245 13.99 9.60 -14.71
C ARG A 245 13.07 8.79 -13.81
N GLU A 246 13.51 7.61 -13.40
CA GLU A 246 12.74 6.74 -12.51
C GLU A 246 12.60 7.35 -11.11
N LEU A 247 13.66 7.97 -10.61
CA LEU A 247 13.63 8.71 -9.34
C LEU A 247 12.64 9.88 -9.39
N ASP A 248 12.64 10.65 -10.48
CA ASP A 248 11.73 11.79 -10.67
C ASP A 248 10.26 11.33 -10.71
N LYS A 249 9.96 10.18 -11.35
CA LYS A 249 8.63 9.57 -11.32
C LYS A 249 8.20 9.20 -9.90
N ARG A 250 9.08 8.52 -9.15
CA ARG A 250 8.79 8.13 -7.75
C ARG A 250 8.54 9.36 -6.89
N MET A 251 9.35 10.40 -7.03
CA MET A 251 9.15 11.67 -6.32
C MET A 251 7.82 12.33 -6.67
N ALA A 252 7.42 12.33 -7.94
CA ALA A 252 6.12 12.86 -8.36
C ALA A 252 4.95 12.07 -7.77
N THR A 253 5.05 10.74 -7.73
CA THR A 253 4.06 9.86 -7.11
C THR A 253 3.98 10.12 -5.60
N GLN A 254 5.12 10.22 -4.93
CA GLN A 254 5.18 10.52 -3.50
C GLN A 254 4.59 11.90 -3.18
N GLN A 255 4.90 12.93 -3.97
CA GLN A 255 4.33 14.26 -3.81
C GLN A 255 2.80 14.27 -4.04
N ALA A 256 2.30 13.49 -4.98
CA ALA A 256 0.86 13.32 -5.20
C ALA A 256 0.18 12.65 -3.99
N LEU A 257 0.82 11.64 -3.39
CA LEU A 257 0.37 10.99 -2.15
C LEU A 257 0.38 11.96 -0.97
N GLU A 258 1.45 12.76 -0.80
CA GLU A 258 1.53 13.78 0.27
C GLU A 258 0.48 14.90 0.09
N ALA A 259 0.20 15.29 -1.15
CA ALA A 259 -0.88 16.25 -1.43
C ALA A 259 -2.26 15.72 -1.03
N THR A 260 -2.45 14.41 -1.15
CA THR A 260 -3.65 13.71 -0.67
C THR A 260 -3.72 13.71 0.87
N LYS A 261 -2.58 13.52 1.55
CA LYS A 261 -2.45 13.61 3.02
C LYS A 261 -2.97 14.94 3.57
N LYS A 262 -2.61 16.06 2.94
CA LYS A 262 -3.07 17.41 3.35
C LYS A 262 -4.58 17.62 3.19
N ARG A 263 -5.27 16.87 2.33
CA ARG A 263 -6.73 16.95 2.16
C ARG A 263 -7.51 16.18 3.22
N ILE A 264 -6.88 15.26 3.93
CA ILE A 264 -7.52 14.40 4.94
C ILE A 264 -7.66 15.12 6.30
N GLU A 265 -6.96 16.22 6.54
CA GLU A 265 -6.76 16.82 7.86
C GLU A 265 -8.03 17.31 8.58
N TRP A 266 -9.18 17.64 7.96
CA TRP A 266 -10.28 18.28 8.70
C TRP A 266 -11.71 18.03 8.21
N GLY A 267 -11.99 17.00 7.44
CA GLY A 267 -13.36 16.80 6.92
C GLY A 267 -13.77 15.36 6.65
N SER A 268 -12.84 14.43 6.69
CA SER A 268 -13.08 13.04 6.30
C SER A 268 -13.02 12.08 7.49
N GLN A 269 -13.93 12.26 8.44
CA GLN A 269 -14.12 11.30 9.52
C GLN A 269 -14.64 9.99 8.92
N ILE A 270 -13.84 8.93 9.00
CA ILE A 270 -14.20 7.62 8.45
C ILE A 270 -14.89 6.74 9.50
N ARG A 271 -14.42 6.78 10.76
CA ARG A 271 -14.93 5.88 11.80
C ARG A 271 -15.02 6.57 13.15
N SER A 272 -16.10 6.27 13.89
CA SER A 272 -16.30 6.73 15.28
C SER A 272 -16.27 5.57 16.24
N TYR A 273 -15.52 5.73 17.32
CA TYR A 273 -15.36 4.80 18.43
C TYR A 273 -15.96 5.44 19.68
N VAL A 274 -17.14 4.99 20.10
CA VAL A 274 -17.88 5.54 21.24
C VAL A 274 -17.85 4.51 22.34
N PHE A 275 -16.98 4.71 23.33
CA PHE A 275 -16.73 3.74 24.39
C PHE A 275 -17.90 3.64 25.38
N ASP A 276 -18.50 4.78 25.72
CA ASP A 276 -19.62 4.84 26.68
C ASP A 276 -20.86 4.10 26.13
N ASP A 277 -21.13 4.25 24.84
CA ASP A 277 -22.27 3.62 24.16
C ASP A 277 -21.92 2.22 23.61
N ARG A 278 -20.68 1.75 23.81
CA ARG A 278 -20.14 0.50 23.28
C ARG A 278 -20.46 0.35 21.78
N ARG A 279 -19.98 1.29 20.97
CA ARG A 279 -20.28 1.32 19.56
C ARG A 279 -19.07 1.80 18.74
N VAL A 280 -18.70 1.02 17.74
CA VAL A 280 -17.81 1.43 16.66
C VAL A 280 -18.60 1.46 15.36
N LYS A 281 -18.56 2.59 14.64
CA LYS A 281 -19.29 2.75 13.37
C LYS A 281 -18.41 3.36 12.31
N ASP A 282 -18.31 2.71 11.16
CA ASP A 282 -17.77 3.29 9.93
C ASP A 282 -18.86 4.09 9.21
N HIS A 283 -18.53 5.35 8.89
CA HIS A 283 -19.49 6.27 8.29
C HIS A 283 -19.62 6.10 6.77
N ARG A 284 -18.64 5.45 6.15
CA ARG A 284 -18.60 5.24 4.70
C ARG A 284 -19.47 4.05 4.28
N THR A 285 -19.34 2.95 5.00
CA THR A 285 -20.06 1.68 4.71
C THR A 285 -21.30 1.48 5.56
N GLY A 286 -21.45 2.27 6.65
CA GLY A 286 -22.53 2.11 7.61
C GLY A 286 -22.38 0.93 8.57
N VAL A 287 -21.36 0.09 8.41
CA VAL A 287 -21.06 -1.05 9.30
C VAL A 287 -20.79 -0.57 10.71
N GLN A 288 -21.38 -1.26 11.68
CA GLN A 288 -21.20 -0.97 13.10
C GLN A 288 -21.17 -2.23 13.96
N THR A 289 -20.41 -2.19 15.04
CA THR A 289 -20.34 -3.26 16.04
C THR A 289 -20.44 -2.68 17.46
N SER A 290 -20.90 -3.50 18.41
CA SER A 290 -20.90 -3.20 19.84
C SER A 290 -19.62 -3.71 20.53
N ASP A 291 -18.81 -4.50 19.88
CA ASP A 291 -17.55 -5.02 20.40
C ASP A 291 -16.40 -4.04 20.20
N VAL A 292 -16.40 -3.00 21.04
CA VAL A 292 -15.34 -1.97 21.03
C VAL A 292 -14.00 -2.57 21.43
N GLU A 293 -13.99 -3.53 22.36
CA GLU A 293 -12.78 -4.15 22.89
C GLU A 293 -12.11 -5.02 21.82
N GLY A 294 -12.87 -5.85 21.12
CA GLY A 294 -12.37 -6.66 20.00
C GLY A 294 -11.78 -5.79 18.90
N VAL A 295 -12.46 -4.70 18.52
CA VAL A 295 -11.94 -3.74 17.54
C VAL A 295 -10.62 -3.12 18.01
N MET A 296 -10.53 -2.69 19.27
CA MET A 296 -9.29 -2.11 19.84
C MET A 296 -8.17 -3.14 19.99
N ASP A 297 -8.50 -4.42 20.01
CA ASP A 297 -7.56 -5.52 20.01
C ASP A 297 -7.18 -6.03 18.59
N GLY A 298 -7.68 -5.34 17.55
CA GLY A 298 -7.28 -5.54 16.17
C GLY A 298 -8.30 -6.26 15.28
N ASP A 299 -9.53 -6.50 15.75
CA ASP A 299 -10.59 -7.07 14.90
C ASP A 299 -11.20 -5.99 13.99
N LEU A 300 -10.57 -5.79 12.84
CA LEU A 300 -10.93 -4.77 11.85
C LEU A 300 -11.51 -5.36 10.55
N ASP A 301 -11.51 -6.67 10.41
CA ASP A 301 -11.76 -7.35 9.13
C ASP A 301 -13.13 -7.07 8.56
N GLU A 302 -14.16 -6.97 9.40
CA GLU A 302 -15.52 -6.62 8.96
C GLU A 302 -15.58 -5.23 8.31
N PHE A 303 -14.88 -4.24 8.89
CA PHE A 303 -14.81 -2.89 8.35
C PHE A 303 -14.00 -2.82 7.05
N ILE A 304 -12.85 -3.51 7.02
CA ILE A 304 -11.97 -3.60 5.85
C ILE A 304 -12.72 -4.27 4.69
N LYS A 305 -13.37 -5.41 4.95
CA LYS A 305 -14.16 -6.16 3.99
C LYS A 305 -15.29 -5.31 3.41
N ALA A 306 -16.08 -4.67 4.27
CA ALA A 306 -17.20 -3.82 3.83
C ALA A 306 -16.71 -2.66 2.95
N TYR A 307 -15.59 -2.02 3.31
CA TYR A 307 -15.00 -0.97 2.50
C TYR A 307 -14.55 -1.48 1.12
N LEU A 308 -13.84 -2.61 1.07
CA LEU A 308 -13.37 -3.19 -0.17
C LEU A 308 -14.53 -3.62 -1.07
N MET A 309 -15.61 -4.17 -0.51
CA MET A 309 -16.82 -4.53 -1.26
C MET A 309 -17.50 -3.32 -1.90
N GLU A 310 -17.57 -2.20 -1.20
CA GLU A 310 -18.25 -0.99 -1.69
C GLU A 310 -17.35 -0.17 -2.65
N PHE A 311 -16.06 -0.06 -2.35
CA PHE A 311 -15.13 0.85 -3.04
C PHE A 311 -13.99 0.14 -3.79
N GLY A 312 -13.73 -1.15 -3.56
CA GLY A 312 -12.58 -1.87 -4.12
C GLY A 312 -12.55 -1.94 -5.65
N GLY A 313 -13.69 -1.83 -6.32
CA GLY A 313 -13.80 -1.80 -7.78
C GLY A 313 -13.69 -0.41 -8.41
N GLN A 314 -13.73 0.65 -7.61
CA GLN A 314 -13.67 2.03 -8.09
C GLN A 314 -12.23 2.58 -7.96
N ALA A 315 -11.79 3.37 -8.94
CA ALA A 315 -10.64 4.24 -8.72
C ALA A 315 -10.98 5.12 -7.51
N VAL A 316 -10.11 5.15 -6.48
CA VAL A 316 -10.32 6.00 -5.30
C VAL A 316 -10.41 7.44 -5.77
N SER A 317 -11.63 7.86 -6.12
CA SER A 317 -11.96 9.24 -6.42
C SER A 317 -12.27 9.88 -5.07
N TYR A 318 -11.30 10.58 -4.51
CA TYR A 318 -11.46 11.40 -3.30
C TYR A 318 -12.47 12.55 -3.46
N THR A 319 -13.30 12.52 -4.53
CA THR A 319 -14.23 13.59 -4.89
C THR A 319 -15.64 13.42 -4.31
N HIS A 320 -15.98 12.37 -3.59
CA HIS A 320 -17.36 12.14 -3.13
C HIS A 320 -17.63 12.42 -1.65
N LEU A 321 -16.75 13.14 -0.96
CA LEU A 321 -17.08 13.70 0.35
C LEU A 321 -17.48 15.18 0.23
N ARG A 322 -18.45 15.48 -0.66
CA ARG A 322 -19.28 16.67 -0.45
C ARG A 322 -20.30 16.30 0.62
N ALA A 323 -20.09 16.84 1.80
CA ALA A 323 -21.10 16.93 2.82
C ALA A 323 -22.44 17.38 2.20
N HIS A 324 -23.50 16.65 2.46
CA HIS A 324 -24.82 17.22 2.45
C HIS A 324 -24.85 18.29 3.58
N GLU A 325 -24.42 19.49 3.25
CA GLU A 325 -24.93 20.68 3.87
C GLU A 325 -26.27 20.95 3.19
N THR A 326 -27.33 20.64 3.85
CA THR A 326 -28.59 21.39 3.74
C THR A 326 -29.53 20.95 4.86
N ASP A 327 -29.96 21.97 5.59
CA ASP A 327 -31.07 22.20 6.49
C ASP A 327 -30.95 21.64 7.91
#